data_82d3db2684a90cc06b125690f6ff0012
#
_entry.id   82d3db2684a90cc06b125690f6ff0012
#
_cell.length_a   1.000
_cell.length_b   1.000
_cell.length_c   1.000
_cell.angle_alpha   90.00
_cell.angle_beta   90.00
_cell.angle_gamma   90.00
#
_symmetry.space_group_name_H-M   'P 1'
#
loop_
_entity.id
_entity.type
_entity.pdbx_description
1 polymer ?
#
loop_
_entity_poly.entity_id
_entity_poly.type
_entity_poly.pdbx_seq_one_letter_code
_entity_poly.pdbx_strand_id
1 'polypeptide(L)'
;MGTTFENEFFGRSARQRADALDMFRRVLDTAAELGAHLYVYHGRYSPAGIKLPFEPERNAEVVARMQEEGAQRGIDIAWENVCWCQMTTPERVRTIRKLLPQIRFTLDIKQAMRAGCNPPDFVDAMGSQLANVHVCDWDASGRLCLPGEGAFDFETFMRTLIRAEYRGAMIVEPYLALVKSDEALAGAIAWLKQTEVRARKSMD
;
A
#
# COMPACT_ATOMS: atom_id res chain seq x y z
N MET A 1 -4.21 -7.81 -7.50
CA MET A 1 -5.66 -7.78 -7.77
C MET A 1 -6.35 -7.53 -6.45
N GLY A 2 -7.10 -6.41 -6.33
CA GLY A 2 -7.97 -6.21 -5.17
C GLY A 2 -8.98 -7.36 -5.11
N THR A 3 -9.22 -7.84 -3.92
CA THR A 3 -10.19 -8.92 -3.71
C THR A 3 -11.59 -8.36 -3.95
N THR A 4 -12.35 -8.98 -4.83
CA THR A 4 -13.70 -8.50 -5.23
C THR A 4 -14.65 -8.35 -4.04
N PHE A 5 -14.46 -9.13 -2.98
CA PHE A 5 -15.30 -9.07 -1.77
C PHE A 5 -15.14 -7.76 -0.98
N GLU A 6 -13.99 -7.08 -1.08
CA GLU A 6 -13.76 -5.80 -0.36
C GLU A 6 -14.76 -4.72 -0.77
N ASN A 7 -15.22 -4.71 -2.02
CA ASN A 7 -16.27 -3.81 -2.47
C ASN A 7 -17.62 -4.08 -1.79
N GLU A 8 -17.88 -5.33 -1.39
CA GLU A 8 -19.16 -5.74 -0.80
C GLU A 8 -19.32 -5.21 0.64
N PHE A 9 -18.25 -4.73 1.30
CA PHE A 9 -18.39 -3.96 2.54
C PHE A 9 -19.25 -2.70 2.36
N PHE A 10 -19.27 -2.16 1.13
CA PHE A 10 -20.09 -1.02 0.73
C PHE A 10 -21.42 -1.45 0.07
N GLY A 11 -21.72 -2.73 0.06
CA GLY A 11 -22.91 -3.32 -0.53
C GLY A 11 -24.19 -2.71 0.01
N ARG A 12 -25.23 -2.62 -0.85
CA ARG A 12 -26.51 -2.01 -0.50
C ARG A 12 -27.28 -2.82 0.53
N SER A 13 -27.23 -4.15 0.45
CA SER A 13 -27.93 -5.03 1.38
C SER A 13 -27.11 -5.38 2.62
N ALA A 14 -27.78 -5.58 3.75
CA ALA A 14 -27.15 -6.06 4.98
C ALA A 14 -26.50 -7.43 4.78
N ARG A 15 -27.12 -8.29 3.93
CA ARG A 15 -26.58 -9.61 3.61
C ARG A 15 -25.25 -9.52 2.89
N GLN A 16 -25.12 -8.70 1.84
CA GLN A 16 -23.86 -8.52 1.12
C GLN A 16 -22.74 -8.09 2.08
N ARG A 17 -23.03 -7.13 2.96
CA ARG A 17 -22.03 -6.67 3.95
C ARG A 17 -21.67 -7.75 4.97
N ALA A 18 -22.61 -8.58 5.36
CA ALA A 18 -22.37 -9.71 6.28
C ALA A 18 -21.51 -10.80 5.61
N ASP A 19 -21.83 -11.16 4.37
CA ASP A 19 -21.08 -12.15 3.58
C ASP A 19 -19.62 -11.66 3.34
N ALA A 20 -19.43 -10.36 3.06
CA ALA A 20 -18.10 -9.77 2.93
C ALA A 20 -17.29 -9.85 4.23
N LEU A 21 -17.92 -9.58 5.36
CA LEU A 21 -17.29 -9.68 6.68
C LEU A 21 -16.90 -11.13 7.02
N ASP A 22 -17.77 -12.08 6.73
CA ASP A 22 -17.48 -13.51 6.95
C ASP A 22 -16.28 -13.97 6.08
N MET A 23 -16.26 -13.57 4.82
CA MET A 23 -15.11 -13.84 3.96
C MET A 23 -13.82 -13.19 4.50
N PHE A 24 -13.89 -11.94 4.95
CA PHE A 24 -12.75 -11.24 5.51
C PHE A 24 -12.19 -11.93 6.76
N ARG A 25 -13.06 -12.39 7.67
CA ARG A 25 -12.67 -13.18 8.85
C ARG A 25 -11.88 -14.43 8.46
N ARG A 26 -12.36 -15.19 7.48
CA ARG A 26 -11.66 -16.39 6.97
C ARG A 26 -10.30 -16.05 6.39
N VAL A 27 -10.20 -14.95 5.65
CA VAL A 27 -8.91 -14.46 5.13
C VAL A 27 -7.97 -14.12 6.26
N LEU A 28 -8.44 -13.41 7.30
CA LEU A 28 -7.64 -13.07 8.46
C LEU A 28 -7.24 -14.31 9.29
N ASP A 29 -8.13 -15.28 9.45
CA ASP A 29 -7.83 -16.55 10.14
C ASP A 29 -6.68 -17.28 9.41
N THR A 30 -6.76 -17.39 8.08
CA THR A 30 -5.68 -17.99 7.27
C THR A 30 -4.38 -17.16 7.36
N ALA A 31 -4.48 -15.84 7.32
CA ALA A 31 -3.31 -14.96 7.45
C ALA A 31 -2.63 -15.12 8.81
N ALA A 32 -3.40 -15.23 9.89
CA ALA A 32 -2.87 -15.48 11.24
C ALA A 32 -2.17 -16.84 11.34
N GLU A 33 -2.74 -17.91 10.78
CA GLU A 33 -2.11 -19.23 10.71
C GLU A 33 -0.77 -19.21 9.95
N LEU A 34 -0.66 -18.35 8.93
CA LEU A 34 0.59 -18.15 8.17
C LEU A 34 1.57 -17.18 8.85
N GLY A 35 1.24 -16.64 10.03
CA GLY A 35 2.07 -15.70 10.77
C GLY A 35 2.10 -14.28 10.18
N ALA A 36 1.14 -13.92 9.37
CA ALA A 36 1.04 -12.55 8.84
C ALA A 36 0.59 -11.57 9.95
N HIS A 37 1.20 -10.39 9.94
CA HIS A 37 0.88 -9.31 10.88
C HIS A 37 0.25 -8.09 10.23
N LEU A 38 0.13 -8.09 8.90
CA LEU A 38 -0.39 -6.96 8.13
C LEU A 38 -1.29 -7.47 7.00
N TYR A 39 -2.48 -6.90 6.89
CA TYR A 39 -3.37 -7.06 5.75
C TYR A 39 -3.39 -5.78 4.92
N VAL A 40 -3.05 -5.87 3.64
CA VAL A 40 -3.07 -4.72 2.73
C VAL A 40 -4.46 -4.56 2.11
N TYR A 41 -5.11 -3.46 2.44
CA TYR A 41 -6.45 -3.09 1.96
C TYR A 41 -6.36 -2.05 0.85
N HIS A 42 -6.92 -2.34 -0.33
CA HIS A 42 -6.87 -1.42 -1.48
C HIS A 42 -7.92 -0.31 -1.41
N GLY A 43 -9.04 -0.57 -0.76
CA GLY A 43 -10.16 0.37 -0.74
C GLY A 43 -11.22 0.08 -1.80
N ARG A 44 -12.31 0.85 -1.72
CA ARG A 44 -13.44 0.76 -2.64
C ARG A 44 -13.07 1.21 -4.05
N TYR A 45 -13.51 0.47 -5.05
CA TYR A 45 -13.33 0.79 -6.47
C TYR A 45 -14.60 0.54 -7.29
N SER A 46 -14.64 1.09 -8.52
CA SER A 46 -15.69 0.79 -9.49
C SER A 46 -15.18 -0.17 -10.55
N PRO A 47 -15.80 -1.36 -10.73
CA PRO A 47 -15.47 -2.28 -11.82
C PRO A 47 -15.62 -1.68 -13.21
N ALA A 48 -16.50 -0.68 -13.37
CA ALA A 48 -16.72 0.03 -14.63
C ALA A 48 -15.71 1.17 -14.88
N GLY A 49 -14.68 1.33 -14.04
CA GLY A 49 -13.70 2.41 -14.17
C GLY A 49 -14.25 3.81 -13.86
N ILE A 50 -15.45 3.89 -13.32
CA ILE A 50 -16.08 5.17 -12.93
C ILE A 50 -15.38 5.67 -11.66
N LYS A 51 -14.95 6.92 -11.65
CA LYS A 51 -14.36 7.53 -10.46
C LYS A 51 -15.41 7.68 -9.36
N LEU A 52 -15.24 6.92 -8.26
CA LEU A 52 -16.14 7.00 -7.11
C LEU A 52 -15.89 8.27 -6.29
N PRO A 53 -16.94 8.89 -5.71
CA PRO A 53 -16.75 9.97 -4.76
C PRO A 53 -15.95 9.51 -3.55
N PHE A 54 -15.13 10.39 -3.01
CA PHE A 54 -14.44 10.15 -1.76
C PHE A 54 -15.40 10.44 -0.60
N GLU A 55 -15.74 9.40 0.16
CA GLU A 55 -16.68 9.45 1.29
C GLU A 55 -15.89 9.06 2.57
N PRO A 56 -15.11 10.01 3.15
CA PRO A 56 -14.13 9.66 4.20
C PRO A 56 -14.76 9.04 5.44
N GLU A 57 -15.91 9.54 5.91
CA GLU A 57 -16.59 9.02 7.10
C GLU A 57 -17.07 7.59 6.88
N ARG A 58 -17.71 7.32 5.74
CA ARG A 58 -18.20 5.99 5.38
C ARG A 58 -17.04 5.01 5.20
N ASN A 59 -15.95 5.45 4.61
CA ASN A 59 -14.75 4.64 4.47
C ASN A 59 -14.14 4.34 5.85
N ALA A 60 -14.09 5.35 6.74
CA ALA A 60 -13.57 5.17 8.08
C ALA A 60 -14.40 4.17 8.90
N GLU A 61 -15.75 4.19 8.81
CA GLU A 61 -16.62 3.22 9.46
C GLU A 61 -16.31 1.77 9.02
N VAL A 62 -16.14 1.55 7.71
CA VAL A 62 -15.82 0.22 7.18
C VAL A 62 -14.45 -0.23 7.67
N VAL A 63 -13.44 0.64 7.57
CA VAL A 63 -12.06 0.29 7.95
C VAL A 63 -11.93 0.10 9.47
N ALA A 64 -12.63 0.88 10.29
CA ALA A 64 -12.66 0.68 11.73
C ALA A 64 -13.15 -0.75 12.09
N ARG A 65 -14.20 -1.21 11.42
CA ARG A 65 -14.68 -2.58 11.60
C ARG A 65 -13.67 -3.63 11.14
N MET A 66 -12.96 -3.39 10.04
CA MET A 66 -11.86 -4.26 9.60
C MET A 66 -10.74 -4.30 10.64
N GLN A 67 -10.39 -3.16 11.24
CA GLN A 67 -9.39 -3.08 12.31
C GLN A 67 -9.81 -3.87 13.56
N GLU A 68 -11.08 -3.83 13.95
CA GLU A 68 -11.62 -4.65 15.06
C GLU A 68 -11.42 -6.14 14.82
N GLU A 69 -11.73 -6.62 13.61
CA GLU A 69 -11.54 -8.02 13.23
C GLU A 69 -10.05 -8.40 13.13
N GLY A 70 -9.23 -7.52 12.61
CA GLY A 70 -7.77 -7.70 12.53
C GLY A 70 -7.13 -7.78 13.92
N ALA A 71 -7.50 -6.87 14.82
CA ALA A 71 -6.98 -6.81 16.18
C ALA A 71 -7.22 -8.10 16.98
N GLN A 72 -8.36 -8.76 16.79
CA GLN A 72 -8.67 -10.06 17.41
C GLN A 72 -7.69 -11.18 17.00
N ARG A 73 -6.94 -10.98 15.90
CA ARG A 73 -6.03 -11.95 15.29
C ARG A 73 -4.57 -11.47 15.27
N GLY A 74 -4.30 -10.29 15.86
CA GLY A 74 -2.97 -9.68 15.85
C GLY A 74 -2.54 -9.17 14.47
N ILE A 75 -3.50 -8.82 13.59
CA ILE A 75 -3.25 -8.35 12.23
C ILE A 75 -3.65 -6.88 12.11
N ASP A 76 -2.70 -6.03 11.75
CA ASP A 76 -2.95 -4.64 11.40
C ASP A 76 -3.56 -4.51 10.00
N ILE A 77 -4.44 -3.54 9.80
CA ILE A 77 -4.98 -3.19 8.49
C ILE A 77 -4.19 -2.01 7.94
N ALA A 78 -3.54 -2.19 6.79
CA ALA A 78 -2.79 -1.15 6.11
C ALA A 78 -3.50 -0.73 4.82
N TRP A 79 -3.94 0.52 4.74
CA TRP A 79 -4.62 1.03 3.56
C TRP A 79 -3.62 1.50 2.51
N GLU A 80 -3.68 0.92 1.31
CA GLU A 80 -2.80 1.24 0.20
C GLU A 80 -3.33 2.38 -0.68
N ASN A 81 -2.43 3.20 -1.22
CA ASN A 81 -2.73 4.32 -2.12
C ASN A 81 -2.97 3.87 -3.57
N VAL A 82 -3.95 3.03 -3.81
CA VAL A 82 -4.23 2.50 -5.15
C VAL A 82 -4.91 3.54 -6.05
N CYS A 83 -4.32 3.85 -7.23
CA CYS A 83 -4.72 4.96 -8.10
C CYS A 83 -6.14 4.85 -8.70
N TRP A 84 -6.70 3.65 -8.80
CA TRP A 84 -8.06 3.38 -9.27
C TRP A 84 -9.07 3.15 -8.13
N CYS A 85 -8.63 3.24 -6.88
CA CYS A 85 -9.46 3.22 -5.67
C CYS A 85 -9.68 4.64 -5.13
N GLN A 86 -9.95 4.77 -3.84
CA GLN A 86 -10.25 6.08 -3.23
C GLN A 86 -9.06 6.78 -2.59
N MET A 87 -8.02 6.05 -2.16
CA MET A 87 -6.84 6.61 -1.48
C MET A 87 -5.78 7.09 -2.49
N THR A 88 -6.12 8.08 -3.32
CA THR A 88 -5.32 8.47 -4.48
C THR A 88 -4.41 9.68 -4.26
N THR A 89 -4.57 10.42 -3.17
CA THR A 89 -3.76 11.63 -2.92
C THR A 89 -3.31 11.73 -1.45
N PRO A 90 -2.21 12.44 -1.17
CA PRO A 90 -1.75 12.69 0.20
C PRO A 90 -2.80 13.37 1.09
N GLU A 91 -3.64 14.26 0.54
CA GLU A 91 -4.71 14.95 1.28
C GLU A 91 -5.75 13.96 1.79
N ARG A 92 -6.11 12.96 0.98
CA ARG A 92 -7.05 11.90 1.38
C ARG A 92 -6.46 11.03 2.50
N VAL A 93 -5.16 10.74 2.44
CA VAL A 93 -4.43 10.07 3.52
C VAL A 93 -4.53 10.88 4.82
N ARG A 94 -4.23 12.19 4.77
CA ARG A 94 -4.33 13.07 5.95
C ARG A 94 -5.74 13.12 6.52
N THR A 95 -6.76 13.10 5.65
CA THR A 95 -8.17 13.06 6.06
C THR A 95 -8.49 11.78 6.82
N ILE A 96 -8.12 10.63 6.27
CA ILE A 96 -8.36 9.31 6.91
C ILE A 96 -7.56 9.17 8.21
N ARG A 97 -6.31 9.65 8.28
CA ARG A 97 -5.53 9.65 9.52
C ARG A 97 -6.21 10.36 10.68
N LYS A 98 -6.93 11.45 10.40
CA LYS A 98 -7.69 12.19 11.43
C LYS A 98 -8.89 11.40 11.94
N LEU A 99 -9.55 10.65 11.06
CA LEU A 99 -10.72 9.83 11.40
C LEU A 99 -10.33 8.49 12.05
N LEU A 100 -9.19 7.93 11.65
CA LEU A 100 -8.67 6.64 12.10
C LEU A 100 -7.24 6.78 12.62
N PRO A 101 -7.02 7.25 13.86
CA PRO A 101 -5.67 7.46 14.39
C PRO A 101 -4.81 6.19 14.50
N GLN A 102 -5.42 5.01 14.48
CA GLN A 102 -4.72 3.72 14.58
C GLN A 102 -4.54 3.03 13.22
N ILE A 103 -4.98 3.63 12.10
CA ILE A 103 -4.81 3.02 10.78
C ILE A 103 -3.33 2.92 10.42
N ARG A 104 -2.96 1.84 9.74
CA ARG A 104 -1.66 1.72 9.07
C ARG A 104 -1.83 2.01 7.58
N PHE A 105 -0.72 2.33 6.92
CA PHE A 105 -0.71 2.58 5.49
C PHE A 105 0.35 1.74 4.79
N THR A 106 0.04 1.36 3.55
CA THR A 106 1.00 0.87 2.58
C THR A 106 1.17 1.93 1.49
N LEU A 107 2.40 2.35 1.26
CA LEU A 107 2.75 3.20 0.13
C LEU A 107 3.18 2.34 -1.05
N ASP A 108 2.42 2.33 -2.12
CA ASP A 108 2.87 1.83 -3.41
C ASP A 108 3.31 3.02 -4.27
N ILE A 109 4.63 3.09 -4.59
CA ILE A 109 5.19 4.19 -5.38
C ILE A 109 4.68 4.17 -6.83
N LYS A 110 4.40 3.00 -7.40
CA LYS A 110 3.81 2.83 -8.72
C LYS A 110 2.42 3.45 -8.79
N GLN A 111 1.61 3.22 -7.77
CA GLN A 111 0.26 3.76 -7.69
C GLN A 111 0.27 5.28 -7.44
N ALA A 112 1.19 5.78 -6.62
CA ALA A 112 1.38 7.22 -6.42
C ALA A 112 1.70 7.93 -7.74
N MET A 113 2.68 7.44 -8.48
CA MET A 113 3.08 8.00 -9.78
C MET A 113 1.95 7.94 -10.80
N ARG A 114 1.19 6.85 -10.88
CA ARG A 114 0.01 6.72 -11.75
C ARG A 114 -1.12 7.67 -11.39
N ALA A 115 -1.23 8.04 -10.12
CA ALA A 115 -2.17 9.06 -9.66
C ALA A 115 -1.69 10.50 -9.94
N GLY A 116 -0.49 10.67 -10.52
CA GLY A 116 0.14 11.97 -10.76
C GLY A 116 0.66 12.63 -9.48
N CYS A 117 0.95 11.85 -8.44
CA CYS A 117 1.45 12.32 -7.16
C CYS A 117 2.90 11.89 -6.95
N ASN A 118 3.62 12.67 -6.13
CA ASN A 118 4.99 12.36 -5.76
C ASN A 118 5.02 11.40 -4.55
N PRO A 119 5.71 10.24 -4.60
CA PRO A 119 5.77 9.30 -3.49
C PRO A 119 6.25 9.88 -2.15
N PRO A 120 7.26 10.76 -2.07
CA PRO A 120 7.64 11.46 -0.84
C PRO A 120 6.48 12.16 -0.13
N ASP A 121 5.52 12.77 -0.86
CA ASP A 121 4.39 13.47 -0.25
C ASP A 121 3.44 12.51 0.48
N PHE A 122 3.38 11.26 0.04
CA PHE A 122 2.67 10.19 0.75
C PHE A 122 3.42 9.76 2.01
N VAL A 123 4.75 9.69 1.98
CA VAL A 123 5.55 9.40 3.20
C VAL A 123 5.22 10.41 4.28
N ASP A 124 5.21 11.71 3.96
CA ASP A 124 4.85 12.78 4.89
C ASP A 124 3.40 12.67 5.36
N ALA A 125 2.48 12.38 4.44
CA ALA A 125 1.06 12.24 4.77
C ALA A 125 0.77 11.04 5.67
N MET A 126 1.43 9.90 5.44
CA MET A 126 1.28 8.67 6.23
C MET A 126 2.03 8.76 7.55
N GLY A 127 3.18 9.42 7.60
CA GLY A 127 4.00 9.62 8.79
C GLY A 127 4.31 8.31 9.52
N SER A 128 4.24 8.32 10.85
CA SER A 128 4.49 7.13 11.69
C SER A 128 3.52 5.95 11.48
N GLN A 129 2.44 6.16 10.72
CA GLN A 129 1.48 5.11 10.39
C GLN A 129 1.84 4.35 9.09
N LEU A 130 2.89 4.78 8.37
CA LEU A 130 3.45 4.02 7.24
C LEU A 130 4.04 2.70 7.76
N ALA A 131 3.46 1.57 7.34
CA ALA A 131 3.84 0.23 7.79
C ALA A 131 4.56 -0.58 6.72
N ASN A 132 4.29 -0.30 5.45
CA ASN A 132 4.82 -1.06 4.33
C ASN A 132 5.03 -0.17 3.11
N VAL A 133 6.03 -0.49 2.26
CA VAL A 133 6.30 0.22 1.00
C VAL A 133 6.41 -0.82 -0.12
N HIS A 134 5.61 -0.66 -1.17
CA HIS A 134 5.71 -1.43 -2.39
C HIS A 134 6.51 -0.66 -3.43
N VAL A 135 7.51 -1.30 -4.03
CA VAL A 135 8.42 -0.67 -4.98
C VAL A 135 8.47 -1.40 -6.32
N CYS A 136 8.53 -0.61 -7.36
CA CYS A 136 8.78 -0.96 -8.74
C CYS A 136 9.52 0.21 -9.38
N ASP A 137 10.13 0.06 -10.56
CA ASP A 137 10.84 1.13 -11.25
C ASP A 137 10.21 1.41 -12.62
N TRP A 138 10.66 2.46 -13.30
CA TRP A 138 10.21 2.85 -14.64
C TRP A 138 11.41 3.16 -15.52
N ASP A 139 11.41 2.59 -16.72
CA ASP A 139 12.37 2.98 -17.74
C ASP A 139 12.05 4.37 -18.33
N ALA A 140 12.96 4.89 -19.16
CA ALA A 140 12.82 6.21 -19.80
C ALA A 140 11.57 6.33 -20.71
N SER A 141 10.93 5.21 -21.09
CA SER A 141 9.69 5.19 -21.86
C SER A 141 8.43 5.13 -20.96
N GLY A 142 8.60 5.11 -19.65
CA GLY A 142 7.51 5.00 -18.67
C GLY A 142 6.98 3.57 -18.48
N ARG A 143 7.69 2.54 -18.98
CA ARG A 143 7.33 1.13 -18.74
C ARG A 143 7.89 0.69 -17.42
N LEU A 144 7.11 -0.11 -16.70
CA LEU A 144 7.54 -0.70 -15.44
C LEU A 144 8.70 -1.69 -15.66
N CYS A 145 9.67 -1.66 -14.74
CA CYS A 145 10.82 -2.56 -14.69
C CYS A 145 11.19 -2.87 -13.22
N LEU A 146 12.18 -3.70 -13.02
CA LEU A 146 12.69 -3.99 -11.67
C LEU A 146 13.46 -2.78 -11.11
N PRO A 147 13.48 -2.59 -9.78
CA PRO A 147 14.29 -1.55 -9.16
C PRO A 147 15.76 -1.62 -9.59
N GLY A 148 16.29 -0.48 -10.05
CA GLY A 148 17.66 -0.33 -10.56
C GLY A 148 17.78 -0.52 -12.08
N GLU A 149 16.73 -0.94 -12.77
CA GLU A 149 16.69 -0.98 -14.24
C GLU A 149 16.07 0.29 -14.85
N GLY A 150 15.52 1.17 -14.03
CA GLY A 150 14.79 2.36 -14.45
C GLY A 150 15.44 3.67 -14.03
N ALA A 151 14.63 4.71 -13.96
CA ALA A 151 15.06 6.09 -13.71
C ALA A 151 14.47 6.71 -12.41
N PHE A 152 13.74 5.95 -11.59
CA PHE A 152 13.22 6.46 -10.32
C PHE A 152 14.37 6.76 -9.36
N ASP A 153 14.38 7.96 -8.76
CA ASP A 153 15.42 8.35 -7.80
C ASP A 153 15.21 7.67 -6.43
N PHE A 154 15.56 6.39 -6.37
CA PHE A 154 15.50 5.61 -5.14
C PHE A 154 16.39 6.17 -4.04
N GLU A 155 17.51 6.82 -4.36
CA GLU A 155 18.40 7.34 -3.33
C GLU A 155 17.75 8.52 -2.59
N THR A 156 17.14 9.46 -3.31
CA THR A 156 16.36 10.55 -2.70
C THR A 156 15.13 10.01 -1.95
N PHE A 157 14.44 9.01 -2.50
CA PHE A 157 13.32 8.37 -1.83
C PHE A 157 13.74 7.66 -0.53
N MET A 158 14.86 6.93 -0.53
CA MET A 158 15.41 6.30 0.67
C MET A 158 15.76 7.33 1.74
N ARG A 159 16.37 8.47 1.37
CA ARG A 159 16.63 9.58 2.31
C ARG A 159 15.34 10.10 2.94
N THR A 160 14.25 10.18 2.17
CA THR A 160 12.93 10.57 2.70
C THR A 160 12.42 9.56 3.73
N LEU A 161 12.50 8.27 3.45
CA LEU A 161 12.11 7.21 4.38
C LEU A 161 12.96 7.23 5.66
N ILE A 162 14.28 7.45 5.53
CA ILE A 162 15.21 7.53 6.67
C ILE A 162 14.87 8.74 7.56
N ARG A 163 14.59 9.91 6.97
CA ARG A 163 14.17 11.11 7.72
C ARG A 163 12.82 10.92 8.43
N ALA A 164 11.92 10.15 7.81
CA ALA A 164 10.64 9.76 8.41
C ALA A 164 10.77 8.65 9.46
N GLU A 165 11.99 8.22 9.79
CA GLU A 165 12.29 7.11 10.73
C GLU A 165 11.57 5.80 10.36
N TYR A 166 11.30 5.60 9.06
CA TYR A 166 10.63 4.40 8.59
C TYR A 166 11.46 3.15 8.85
N ARG A 167 10.82 2.11 9.43
CA ARG A 167 11.45 0.84 9.78
C ARG A 167 10.68 -0.39 9.28
N GLY A 168 9.63 -0.15 8.49
CA GLY A 168 8.80 -1.21 7.92
C GLY A 168 9.48 -1.94 6.76
N ALA A 169 8.78 -2.91 6.21
CA ALA A 169 9.25 -3.67 5.06
C ALA A 169 9.18 -2.85 3.77
N MET A 170 10.13 -3.09 2.86
CA MET A 170 10.07 -2.66 1.48
C MET A 170 9.93 -3.89 0.59
N ILE A 171 8.83 -3.99 -0.14
CA ILE A 171 8.48 -5.15 -0.96
C ILE A 171 8.63 -4.78 -2.43
N VAL A 172 9.45 -5.54 -3.16
CA VAL A 172 9.53 -5.45 -4.62
C VAL A 172 8.27 -6.08 -5.19
N GLU A 173 7.41 -5.27 -5.80
CA GLU A 173 6.10 -5.69 -6.33
C GLU A 173 5.98 -5.42 -7.84
N PRO A 174 6.72 -6.17 -8.68
CA PRO A 174 6.60 -6.09 -10.13
C PRO A 174 5.40 -6.90 -10.63
N TYR A 175 4.95 -6.63 -11.85
CA TYR A 175 4.13 -7.61 -12.54
C TYR A 175 4.97 -8.85 -12.87
N LEU A 176 4.37 -10.03 -12.76
CA LEU A 176 5.07 -11.30 -13.01
C LEU A 176 5.81 -11.33 -14.37
N ALA A 177 5.24 -10.72 -15.39
CA ALA A 177 5.84 -10.62 -16.72
C ALA A 177 7.17 -9.83 -16.77
N LEU A 178 7.48 -9.06 -15.72
CA LEU A 178 8.73 -8.29 -15.63
C LEU A 178 9.85 -9.09 -14.93
N VAL A 179 9.51 -10.17 -14.24
CA VAL A 179 10.46 -11.03 -13.54
C VAL A 179 10.98 -12.08 -14.50
N LYS A 180 12.16 -11.85 -15.06
CA LYS A 180 12.79 -12.76 -16.03
C LYS A 180 13.37 -14.02 -15.41
N SER A 181 13.83 -13.91 -14.16
CA SER A 181 14.34 -15.00 -13.35
C SER A 181 14.41 -14.61 -11.87
N ASP A 182 14.59 -15.59 -10.98
CA ASP A 182 14.79 -15.37 -9.55
C ASP A 182 16.09 -14.58 -9.27
N GLU A 183 17.12 -14.77 -10.09
CA GLU A 183 18.39 -14.02 -9.99
C GLU A 183 18.18 -12.53 -10.31
N ALA A 184 17.33 -12.20 -11.29
CA ALA A 184 17.00 -10.81 -11.61
C ALA A 184 16.28 -10.13 -10.43
N LEU A 185 15.33 -10.82 -9.80
CA LEU A 185 14.64 -10.34 -8.62
C LEU A 185 15.60 -10.18 -7.42
N ALA A 186 16.46 -11.17 -7.18
CA ALA A 186 17.48 -11.11 -6.13
C ALA A 186 18.46 -9.95 -6.38
N GLY A 187 18.84 -9.71 -7.64
CA GLY A 187 19.67 -8.58 -8.04
C GLY A 187 19.04 -7.23 -7.72
N ALA A 188 17.75 -7.05 -8.02
CA ALA A 188 17.00 -5.83 -7.70
C ALA A 188 16.92 -5.59 -6.18
N ILE A 189 16.69 -6.64 -5.40
CA ILE A 189 16.68 -6.55 -3.92
C ILE A 189 18.08 -6.15 -3.39
N ALA A 190 19.14 -6.77 -3.91
CA ALA A 190 20.50 -6.44 -3.51
C ALA A 190 20.87 -4.98 -3.87
N TRP A 191 20.43 -4.51 -5.04
CA TRP A 191 20.62 -3.13 -5.49
C TRP A 191 19.90 -2.14 -4.56
N LEU A 192 18.63 -2.41 -4.15
CA LEU A 192 17.90 -1.59 -3.19
C LEU A 192 18.61 -1.49 -1.84
N LYS A 193 19.12 -2.60 -1.32
CA LYS A 193 19.92 -2.62 -0.06
C LYS A 193 21.16 -1.76 -0.17
N GLN A 194 21.90 -1.84 -1.29
CA GLN A 194 23.07 -1.00 -1.53
C GLN A 194 22.69 0.48 -1.66
N THR A 195 21.56 0.79 -2.28
CA THR A 195 21.04 2.15 -2.41
C THR A 195 20.67 2.74 -1.05
N GLU A 196 20.06 1.96 -0.16
CA GLU A 196 19.81 2.39 1.22
C GLU A 196 21.12 2.73 1.96
N VAL A 197 22.15 1.90 1.82
CA VAL A 197 23.46 2.16 2.43
C VAL A 197 24.07 3.46 1.90
N ARG A 198 23.99 3.72 0.58
CA ARG A 198 24.46 4.98 -0.02
C ARG A 198 23.67 6.18 0.52
N ALA A 199 22.33 6.06 0.57
CA ALA A 199 21.47 7.11 1.10
C ALA A 199 21.82 7.48 2.55
N ARG A 200 22.08 6.49 3.41
CA ARG A 200 22.51 6.74 4.81
C ARG A 200 23.85 7.48 4.88
N LYS A 201 24.85 7.01 4.14
CA LYS A 201 26.20 7.65 4.12
C LYS A 201 26.18 9.09 3.60
N SER A 202 25.22 9.45 2.74
CA SER A 202 25.10 10.83 2.22
C SER A 202 24.36 11.77 3.18
N MET A 203 23.87 11.29 4.31
CA MET A 203 23.16 12.06 5.34
C MET A 203 24.03 12.34 6.57
N ASP A 204 25.13 11.61 6.73
CA ASP A 204 26.18 11.82 7.73
C ASP A 204 27.13 12.94 7.27
#